data_f6420774cb66703184542024b404a300
#
_entry.id   f6420774cb66703184542024b404a300
#
_cell.length_a   1.000
_cell.length_b   1.000
_cell.length_c   1.000
_cell.angle_alpha   90.00
_cell.angle_beta   90.00
_cell.angle_gamma   90.00
#
_symmetry.space_group_name_H-M   'P 1'
#
loop_
_entity.id
_entity.type
_entity.pdbx_description
1 polymer ?
#
loop_
_entity_poly.entity_id
_entity_poly.type
_entity_poly.pdbx_seq_one_letter_code
_entity_poly.pdbx_strand_id
1 'polypeptide(L)'
;AFAASIAVAYLTCGTRHRIENFAVAFGNAGFIGIPLVTAVFGPEAAFYVVSFSTFANLLQWTYGIVIISGKKETMNLRMVFVNPIFISMVIGIALFVLQPTLPTVVTGTIGYIADGNTVLAMIILGYYLSRVQLRGLFADVRLYLFSTLRLLVVPAVTILVFLPFPFARGEITLITLIAAATPIASSTAIFAQKFDQDYRRAVSYVCLSTFLSVATLPLVMLFAERLLS
;
A
#
# COMPACT_ATOMS: atom_id res chain seq x y z
N ALA A 1 12.12 -2.99 0.96
CA ALA A 1 11.09 -1.95 0.89
C ALA A 1 10.38 -1.76 2.23
N PHE A 2 9.69 -2.78 2.80
CA PHE A 2 8.90 -2.61 4.04
C PHE A 2 9.72 -2.20 5.26
N ALA A 3 10.91 -2.79 5.46
CA ALA A 3 11.80 -2.38 6.54
C ALA A 3 12.19 -0.90 6.42
N ALA A 4 12.44 -0.43 5.21
CA ALA A 4 12.75 0.97 4.94
C ALA A 4 11.55 1.89 5.25
N SER A 5 10.35 1.56 4.78
CA SER A 5 9.15 2.37 5.04
C SER A 5 8.78 2.41 6.52
N ILE A 6 8.86 1.28 7.23
CA ILE A 6 8.60 1.21 8.68
C ILE A 6 9.67 2.01 9.45
N ALA A 7 10.96 1.91 9.06
CA ALA A 7 12.03 2.67 9.68
C ALA A 7 11.83 4.18 9.49
N VAL A 8 11.54 4.63 8.27
CA VAL A 8 11.23 6.05 8.00
C VAL A 8 10.05 6.50 8.84
N ALA A 9 8.95 5.73 8.86
CA ALA A 9 7.76 6.05 9.63
C ALA A 9 8.05 6.16 11.15
N TYR A 10 8.82 5.22 11.69
CA TYR A 10 9.17 5.22 13.11
C TYR A 10 10.11 6.38 13.49
N LEU A 11 11.11 6.66 12.66
CA LEU A 11 12.07 7.74 12.91
C LEU A 11 11.43 9.14 12.79
N THR A 12 10.44 9.30 11.89
CA THR A 12 9.81 10.61 11.66
C THR A 12 8.59 10.87 12.56
N CYS A 13 7.80 9.82 12.84
CA CYS A 13 6.53 9.95 13.54
C CYS A 13 6.57 9.38 14.97
N GLY A 14 7.47 8.42 15.24
CA GLY A 14 7.52 7.70 16.50
C GLY A 14 6.20 6.97 16.80
N THR A 15 5.91 6.79 18.09
CA THR A 15 4.65 6.18 18.57
C THR A 15 3.57 7.21 18.94
N ARG A 16 3.90 8.50 18.92
CA ARG A 16 3.00 9.61 19.28
C ARG A 16 2.03 9.94 18.15
N HIS A 17 2.53 9.99 16.92
CA HIS A 17 1.76 10.33 15.71
C HIS A 17 1.32 9.04 15.01
N ARG A 18 0.30 8.39 15.58
CA ARG A 18 -0.13 7.03 15.20
C ARG A 18 -0.64 6.92 13.78
N ILE A 19 -1.52 7.86 13.37
CA ILE A 19 -2.08 7.91 12.02
C ILE A 19 -0.98 8.18 11.00
N GLU A 20 -0.13 9.15 11.30
CA GLU A 20 0.98 9.56 10.44
C GLU A 20 2.02 8.44 10.30
N ASN A 21 2.33 7.73 11.39
CA ASN A 21 3.22 6.57 11.33
C ASN A 21 2.65 5.49 10.40
N PHE A 22 1.39 5.13 10.59
CA PHE A 22 0.72 4.16 9.72
C PHE A 22 0.68 4.65 8.26
N ALA A 23 0.37 5.93 8.03
CA ALA A 23 0.29 6.56 6.71
C ALA A 23 1.64 6.52 5.96
N VAL A 24 2.75 6.82 6.65
CA VAL A 24 4.10 6.76 6.06
C VAL A 24 4.56 5.32 5.85
N ALA A 25 4.24 4.41 6.78
CA ALA A 25 4.66 3.01 6.69
C ALA A 25 4.00 2.26 5.52
N PHE A 26 2.71 2.52 5.26
CA PHE A 26 1.91 1.69 4.35
C PHE A 26 1.36 2.44 3.14
N GLY A 27 1.65 1.90 1.96
CA GLY A 27 1.14 2.40 0.69
C GLY A 27 -0.04 1.61 0.14
N ASN A 28 -0.72 2.19 -0.83
CA ASN A 28 -1.89 1.66 -1.51
C ASN A 28 -1.52 0.78 -2.71
N ALA A 29 -0.61 -0.18 -2.50
CA ALA A 29 -0.13 -1.06 -3.56
C ALA A 29 -1.24 -1.93 -4.16
N GLY A 30 -2.26 -2.32 -3.37
CA GLY A 30 -3.37 -3.13 -3.83
C GLY A 30 -4.29 -2.39 -4.80
N PHE A 31 -4.76 -1.18 -4.45
CA PHE A 31 -5.76 -0.47 -5.26
C PHE A 31 -5.16 0.40 -6.36
N ILE A 32 -3.97 0.96 -6.15
CA ILE A 32 -3.31 1.83 -7.13
C ILE A 32 -2.13 1.12 -7.79
N GLY A 33 -1.35 0.36 -7.02
CA GLY A 33 -0.16 -0.31 -7.52
C GLY A 33 -0.47 -1.40 -8.54
N ILE A 34 -1.48 -2.26 -8.30
CA ILE A 34 -1.81 -3.35 -9.22
C ILE A 34 -2.23 -2.81 -10.60
N PRO A 35 -3.22 -1.91 -10.74
CA PRO A 35 -3.59 -1.37 -12.05
C PRO A 35 -2.43 -0.64 -12.74
N LEU A 36 -1.62 0.11 -11.98
CA LEU A 36 -0.50 0.86 -12.54
C LEU A 36 0.57 -0.08 -13.09
N VAL A 37 0.99 -1.07 -12.30
CA VAL A 37 2.04 -2.02 -12.69
C VAL A 37 1.59 -2.86 -13.88
N THR A 38 0.34 -3.34 -13.89
CA THR A 38 -0.19 -4.12 -15.02
C THR A 38 -0.33 -3.28 -16.29
N ALA A 39 -0.61 -1.99 -16.19
CA ALA A 39 -0.66 -1.10 -17.34
C ALA A 39 0.72 -0.82 -17.94
N VAL A 40 1.79 -0.80 -17.13
CA VAL A 40 3.16 -0.48 -17.57
C VAL A 40 3.93 -1.73 -18.00
N PHE A 41 3.85 -2.82 -17.23
CA PHE A 41 4.66 -4.03 -17.42
C PHE A 41 3.86 -5.23 -17.94
N GLY A 42 2.55 -5.07 -18.13
CA GLY A 42 1.69 -6.16 -18.61
C GLY A 42 1.05 -6.99 -17.48
N PRO A 43 0.09 -7.87 -17.83
CA PRO A 43 -0.69 -8.64 -16.86
C PRO A 43 0.15 -9.59 -15.97
N GLU A 44 1.25 -10.10 -16.49
CA GLU A 44 2.14 -11.04 -15.77
C GLU A 44 2.82 -10.36 -14.56
N ALA A 45 3.06 -9.06 -14.63
CA ALA A 45 3.62 -8.27 -13.55
C ALA A 45 2.69 -8.17 -12.33
N ALA A 46 1.39 -8.46 -12.50
CA ALA A 46 0.43 -8.52 -11.41
C ALA A 46 0.88 -9.46 -10.29
N PHE A 47 1.51 -10.58 -10.61
CA PHE A 47 2.00 -11.55 -9.63
C PHE A 47 2.93 -10.90 -8.60
N TYR A 48 3.86 -10.08 -9.03
CA TYR A 48 4.85 -9.44 -8.14
C TYR A 48 4.21 -8.36 -7.26
N VAL A 49 3.36 -7.52 -7.83
CA VAL A 49 2.71 -6.45 -7.06
C VAL A 49 1.63 -6.99 -6.12
N VAL A 50 0.94 -8.07 -6.49
CA VAL A 50 -0.01 -8.77 -5.61
C VAL A 50 0.73 -9.41 -4.44
N SER A 51 1.87 -10.05 -4.68
CA SER A 51 2.72 -10.60 -3.63
C SER A 51 3.18 -9.51 -2.66
N PHE A 52 3.66 -8.35 -3.18
CA PHE A 52 4.01 -7.20 -2.37
C PHE A 52 2.81 -6.69 -1.54
N SER A 53 1.66 -6.52 -2.17
CA SER A 53 0.43 -6.04 -1.51
C SER A 53 -0.03 -7.01 -0.40
N THR A 54 0.13 -8.31 -0.60
CA THR A 54 -0.19 -9.34 0.38
C THR A 54 0.67 -9.21 1.63
N PHE A 55 1.99 -9.06 1.47
CA PHE A 55 2.89 -8.80 2.60
C PHE A 55 2.58 -7.46 3.28
N ALA A 56 2.25 -6.41 2.52
CA ALA A 56 1.81 -5.14 3.08
C ALA A 56 0.58 -5.34 3.98
N ASN A 57 -0.41 -6.08 3.52
CA ASN A 57 -1.62 -6.37 4.28
C ASN A 57 -1.30 -7.13 5.57
N LEU A 58 -0.46 -8.16 5.53
CA LEU A 58 -0.03 -8.87 6.74
C LEU A 58 0.60 -7.93 7.76
N LEU A 59 1.50 -7.04 7.32
CA LEU A 59 2.13 -6.06 8.19
C LEU A 59 1.15 -5.01 8.72
N GLN A 60 0.14 -4.62 7.94
CA GLN A 60 -0.92 -3.72 8.39
C GLN A 60 -1.76 -4.35 9.50
N TRP A 61 -2.12 -5.64 9.37
CA TRP A 61 -2.90 -6.37 10.35
C TRP A 61 -2.10 -6.84 11.58
N THR A 62 -0.80 -6.74 11.56
CA THR A 62 0.08 -7.03 12.70
C THR A 62 0.67 -5.74 13.28
N TYR A 63 1.76 -5.26 12.73
CA TYR A 63 2.44 -4.03 13.16
C TYR A 63 1.52 -2.79 13.08
N GLY A 64 0.77 -2.66 11.97
CA GLY A 64 -0.08 -1.50 11.74
C GLY A 64 -1.17 -1.34 12.81
N ILE A 65 -1.82 -2.44 13.21
CA ILE A 65 -2.82 -2.40 14.29
C ILE A 65 -2.19 -1.95 15.61
N VAL A 66 -1.02 -2.46 15.96
CA VAL A 66 -0.33 -2.07 17.20
C VAL A 66 0.00 -0.58 17.21
N ILE A 67 0.46 -0.05 16.10
CA ILE A 67 0.80 1.38 15.99
C ILE A 67 -0.47 2.24 16.08
N ILE A 68 -1.50 1.94 15.30
CA ILE A 68 -2.68 2.81 15.20
C ILE A 68 -3.56 2.73 16.45
N SER A 69 -3.69 1.55 17.08
CA SER A 69 -4.42 1.38 18.33
C SER A 69 -3.66 1.89 19.54
N GLY A 70 -2.31 1.86 19.49
CA GLY A 70 -1.42 2.17 20.61
C GLY A 70 -1.45 1.14 21.73
N LYS A 71 -2.04 -0.02 21.50
CA LYS A 71 -2.16 -1.10 22.50
C LYS A 71 -1.53 -2.37 21.94
N LYS A 72 -0.47 -2.87 22.55
CA LYS A 72 0.16 -4.14 22.17
C LYS A 72 -0.78 -5.34 22.32
N GLU A 73 -1.71 -5.27 23.27
CA GLU A 73 -2.70 -6.31 23.57
C GLU A 73 -3.73 -6.51 22.45
N THR A 74 -3.88 -5.56 21.54
CA THR A 74 -4.78 -5.71 20.38
C THR A 74 -4.25 -6.67 19.32
N MET A 75 -2.97 -7.05 19.40
CA MET A 75 -2.39 -8.05 18.49
C MET A 75 -2.74 -9.46 19.01
N ASN A 76 -3.86 -9.98 18.57
CA ASN A 76 -4.23 -11.36 18.80
C ASN A 76 -3.87 -12.18 17.55
N LEU A 77 -2.95 -13.13 17.69
CA LEU A 77 -2.54 -14.02 16.59
C LEU A 77 -3.74 -14.72 15.94
N ARG A 78 -4.75 -15.07 16.73
CA ARG A 78 -6.00 -15.64 16.21
C ARG A 78 -6.69 -14.70 15.21
N MET A 79 -6.68 -13.37 15.46
CA MET A 79 -7.24 -12.38 14.52
C MET A 79 -6.50 -12.37 13.18
N VAL A 80 -5.19 -12.60 13.18
CA VAL A 80 -4.38 -12.66 11.96
C VAL A 80 -4.73 -13.92 11.14
N PHE A 81 -4.77 -15.08 11.79
CA PHE A 81 -5.05 -16.36 11.13
C PHE A 81 -6.49 -16.53 10.66
N VAL A 82 -7.46 -15.92 11.34
CA VAL A 82 -8.89 -15.92 10.95
C VAL A 82 -9.23 -14.80 9.97
N ASN A 83 -8.27 -13.91 9.68
CA ASN A 83 -8.48 -12.82 8.74
C ASN A 83 -8.71 -13.36 7.31
N PRO A 84 -9.80 -12.94 6.62
CA PRO A 84 -10.07 -13.36 5.24
C PRO A 84 -8.91 -13.10 4.28
N ILE A 85 -8.15 -12.02 4.48
CA ILE A 85 -6.97 -11.68 3.68
C ILE A 85 -5.86 -12.73 3.87
N PHE A 86 -5.62 -13.16 5.10
CA PHE A 86 -4.63 -14.20 5.38
C PHE A 86 -5.07 -15.56 4.80
N ILE A 87 -6.33 -15.91 4.99
CA ILE A 87 -6.90 -17.17 4.47
C ILE A 87 -6.82 -17.19 2.94
N SER A 88 -7.22 -16.11 2.26
CA SER A 88 -7.16 -16.02 0.80
C SER A 88 -5.73 -16.07 0.27
N MET A 89 -4.76 -15.49 1.01
CA MET A 89 -3.35 -15.60 0.67
C MET A 89 -2.86 -17.04 0.74
N VAL A 90 -3.17 -17.76 1.83
CA VAL A 90 -2.77 -19.17 1.99
C VAL A 90 -3.38 -20.03 0.89
N ILE A 91 -4.67 -19.84 0.60
CA ILE A 91 -5.35 -20.55 -0.50
C ILE A 91 -4.69 -20.19 -1.85
N GLY A 92 -4.41 -18.90 -2.11
CA GLY A 92 -3.75 -18.47 -3.34
C GLY A 92 -2.37 -19.09 -3.53
N ILE A 93 -1.55 -19.12 -2.47
CA ILE A 93 -0.24 -19.79 -2.50
C ILE A 93 -0.40 -21.29 -2.76
N ALA A 94 -1.35 -21.95 -2.09
CA ALA A 94 -1.61 -23.37 -2.30
C ALA A 94 -2.03 -23.67 -3.75
N LEU A 95 -2.91 -22.87 -4.33
CA LEU A 95 -3.32 -23.00 -5.73
C LEU A 95 -2.15 -22.74 -6.69
N PHE A 96 -1.29 -21.78 -6.38
CA PHE A 96 -0.10 -21.49 -7.17
C PHE A 96 0.91 -22.66 -7.16
N VAL A 97 1.13 -23.28 -6.00
CA VAL A 97 2.07 -24.40 -5.87
C VAL A 97 1.51 -25.70 -6.47
N LEU A 98 0.23 -25.98 -6.21
CA LEU A 98 -0.41 -27.23 -6.65
C LEU A 98 -0.85 -27.19 -8.12
N GLN A 99 -1.02 -25.99 -8.71
CA GLN A 99 -1.45 -25.78 -10.08
C GLN A 99 -2.62 -26.68 -10.54
N PRO A 100 -3.70 -26.79 -9.74
CA PRO A 100 -4.81 -27.66 -10.11
C PRO A 100 -5.52 -27.11 -11.36
N THR A 101 -5.96 -28.00 -12.23
CA THR A 101 -6.82 -27.62 -13.35
C THR A 101 -8.21 -27.28 -12.82
N LEU A 102 -8.47 -25.98 -12.66
CA LEU A 102 -9.79 -25.53 -12.22
C LEU A 102 -10.79 -25.44 -13.40
N PRO A 103 -12.06 -25.77 -13.18
CA PRO A 103 -13.08 -25.57 -14.20
C PRO A 103 -13.16 -24.10 -14.64
N THR A 104 -13.38 -23.86 -15.93
CA THR A 104 -13.46 -22.51 -16.53
C THR A 104 -14.50 -21.62 -15.85
N VAL A 105 -15.60 -22.21 -15.37
CA VAL A 105 -16.62 -21.48 -14.60
C VAL A 105 -16.05 -20.90 -13.31
N VAL A 106 -15.22 -21.66 -12.59
CA VAL A 106 -14.60 -21.21 -11.33
C VAL A 106 -13.60 -20.10 -11.60
N THR A 107 -12.70 -20.29 -12.55
CA THR A 107 -11.67 -19.29 -12.89
C THR A 107 -12.30 -18.02 -13.44
N GLY A 108 -13.32 -18.13 -14.29
CA GLY A 108 -14.07 -17.00 -14.82
C GLY A 108 -14.80 -16.22 -13.72
N THR A 109 -15.47 -16.92 -12.79
CA THR A 109 -16.15 -16.26 -11.67
C THR A 109 -15.17 -15.51 -10.77
N ILE A 110 -14.04 -16.13 -10.43
CA ILE A 110 -12.99 -15.47 -9.64
C ILE A 110 -12.45 -14.25 -10.38
N GLY A 111 -12.25 -14.35 -11.70
CA GLY A 111 -11.82 -13.23 -12.55
C GLY A 111 -12.76 -12.04 -12.48
N TYR A 112 -14.05 -12.24 -12.68
CA TYR A 112 -15.06 -11.17 -12.59
C TYR A 112 -15.10 -10.51 -11.21
N ILE A 113 -14.93 -11.28 -10.13
CA ILE A 113 -14.86 -10.71 -8.78
C ILE A 113 -13.58 -9.89 -8.61
N ALA A 114 -12.46 -10.37 -9.14
CA ALA A 114 -11.18 -9.68 -9.08
C ALA A 114 -11.22 -8.35 -9.87
N ASP A 115 -11.81 -8.34 -11.05
CA ASP A 115 -11.99 -7.11 -11.86
C ASP A 115 -12.88 -6.08 -11.15
N GLY A 116 -13.92 -6.54 -10.45
CA GLY A 116 -14.78 -5.70 -9.62
C GLY A 116 -14.03 -4.97 -8.50
N ASN A 117 -12.90 -5.49 -8.03
CA ASN A 117 -12.12 -4.88 -6.95
C ASN A 117 -11.62 -3.47 -7.30
N THR A 118 -11.14 -3.26 -8.52
CA THR A 118 -10.67 -1.93 -8.98
C THR A 118 -11.80 -0.91 -9.00
N VAL A 119 -12.99 -1.31 -9.49
CA VAL A 119 -14.16 -0.44 -9.54
C VAL A 119 -14.59 -0.05 -8.13
N LEU A 120 -14.71 -1.02 -7.22
CA LEU A 120 -15.07 -0.77 -5.83
C LEU A 120 -14.04 0.12 -5.12
N ALA A 121 -12.75 -0.07 -5.39
CA ALA A 121 -11.69 0.77 -4.85
C ALA A 121 -11.84 2.23 -5.28
N MET A 122 -12.16 2.49 -6.56
CA MET A 122 -12.36 3.85 -7.07
C MET A 122 -13.62 4.50 -6.48
N ILE A 123 -14.70 3.74 -6.27
CA ILE A 123 -15.91 4.21 -5.58
C ILE A 123 -15.58 4.61 -4.14
N ILE A 124 -14.82 3.80 -3.41
CA ILE A 124 -14.41 4.10 -2.03
C ILE A 124 -13.53 5.36 -1.98
N LEU A 125 -12.57 5.50 -2.90
CA LEU A 125 -11.74 6.71 -2.99
C LEU A 125 -12.59 7.96 -3.29
N GLY A 126 -13.53 7.86 -4.22
CA GLY A 126 -14.49 8.93 -4.53
C GLY A 126 -15.35 9.30 -3.31
N TYR A 127 -15.83 8.31 -2.57
CA TYR A 127 -16.56 8.52 -1.33
C TYR A 127 -15.70 9.24 -0.27
N TYR A 128 -14.45 8.84 -0.09
CA TYR A 128 -13.54 9.54 0.82
C TYR A 128 -13.34 11.00 0.40
N LEU A 129 -13.09 11.24 -0.88
CA LEU A 129 -12.90 12.58 -1.41
C LEU A 129 -14.14 13.47 -1.18
N SER A 130 -15.36 12.92 -1.33
CA SER A 130 -16.61 13.66 -1.08
C SER A 130 -16.80 14.08 0.38
N ARG A 131 -16.13 13.44 1.32
CA ARG A 131 -16.20 13.73 2.77
C ARG A 131 -15.18 14.76 3.24
N VAL A 132 -14.23 15.12 2.40
CA VAL A 132 -13.16 16.08 2.73
C VAL A 132 -13.50 17.48 2.21
N GLN A 133 -13.30 18.48 3.06
CA GLN A 133 -13.35 19.86 2.63
C GLN A 133 -12.09 20.20 1.83
N LEU A 134 -12.20 20.34 0.51
CA LEU A 134 -11.07 20.56 -0.40
C LEU A 134 -10.19 21.76 0.01
N ARG A 135 -10.79 22.85 0.49
CA ARG A 135 -10.02 24.02 0.97
C ARG A 135 -9.12 23.68 2.14
N GLY A 136 -9.59 22.87 3.09
CA GLY A 136 -8.80 22.39 4.24
C GLY A 136 -7.72 21.38 3.83
N LEU A 137 -8.00 20.57 2.80
CA LEU A 137 -7.06 19.59 2.27
C LEU A 137 -5.76 20.24 1.76
N PHE A 138 -5.88 21.36 1.05
CA PHE A 138 -4.72 22.06 0.47
C PHE A 138 -4.08 23.08 1.40
N ALA A 139 -4.69 23.41 2.55
CA ALA A 139 -4.17 24.39 3.48
C ALA A 139 -3.31 23.82 4.62
N ASP A 140 -3.41 22.52 4.92
CA ASP A 140 -2.68 21.92 6.03
C ASP A 140 -1.28 21.42 5.60
N VAL A 141 -0.24 22.16 6.01
CA VAL A 141 1.17 21.85 5.74
C VAL A 141 1.56 20.46 6.24
N ARG A 142 0.95 19.97 7.31
CA ARG A 142 1.26 18.62 7.83
C ARG A 142 0.85 17.53 6.87
N LEU A 143 -0.24 17.72 6.12
CA LEU A 143 -0.66 16.77 5.10
C LEU A 143 0.41 16.65 3.99
N TYR A 144 0.99 17.76 3.57
CA TYR A 144 2.09 17.76 2.59
C TYR A 144 3.34 17.10 3.13
N LEU A 145 3.72 17.38 4.38
CA LEU A 145 4.89 16.79 5.00
C LEU A 145 4.84 15.24 4.97
N PHE A 146 3.75 14.66 5.47
CA PHE A 146 3.64 13.20 5.54
C PHE A 146 3.37 12.56 4.17
N SER A 147 2.69 13.25 3.26
CA SER A 147 2.57 12.82 1.87
C SER A 147 3.93 12.81 1.16
N THR A 148 4.77 13.83 1.37
CA THR A 148 6.12 13.90 0.82
C THR A 148 7.02 12.80 1.38
N LEU A 149 6.96 12.55 2.69
CA LEU A 149 7.66 11.43 3.31
C LEU A 149 7.28 10.10 2.65
N ARG A 150 5.99 9.87 2.43
CA ARG A 150 5.50 8.64 1.81
C ARG A 150 5.87 8.53 0.33
N LEU A 151 5.67 9.62 -0.44
CA LEU A 151 5.77 9.59 -1.90
C LEU A 151 7.20 9.77 -2.42
N LEU A 152 8.09 10.40 -1.66
CA LEU A 152 9.46 10.68 -2.09
C LEU A 152 10.50 10.06 -1.18
N VAL A 153 10.42 10.25 0.14
CA VAL A 153 11.46 9.77 1.07
C VAL A 153 11.47 8.26 1.17
N VAL A 154 10.31 7.62 1.31
CA VAL A 154 10.22 6.16 1.38
C VAL A 154 10.75 5.49 0.10
N PRO A 155 10.35 5.89 -1.12
CA PRO A 155 10.95 5.35 -2.35
C PRO A 155 12.45 5.64 -2.45
N ALA A 156 12.90 6.84 -2.13
CA ALA A 156 14.32 7.19 -2.18
C ALA A 156 15.17 6.31 -1.25
N VAL A 157 14.73 6.12 0.00
CA VAL A 157 15.40 5.20 0.95
C VAL A 157 15.34 3.76 0.43
N THR A 158 14.25 3.34 -0.19
CA THR A 158 14.12 2.00 -0.79
C THR A 158 15.11 1.82 -1.94
N ILE A 159 15.28 2.82 -2.81
CA ILE A 159 16.29 2.82 -3.88
C ILE A 159 17.69 2.70 -3.27
N LEU A 160 18.02 3.52 -2.26
CA LEU A 160 19.32 3.48 -1.60
C LEU A 160 19.62 2.12 -0.97
N VAL A 161 18.61 1.45 -0.41
CA VAL A 161 18.76 0.09 0.13
C VAL A 161 19.02 -0.93 -0.97
N PHE A 162 18.46 -0.74 -2.17
CA PHE A 162 18.64 -1.68 -3.27
C PHE A 162 19.95 -1.48 -4.05
N LEU A 163 20.47 -0.25 -4.12
CA LEU A 163 21.69 0.08 -4.87
C LEU A 163 22.90 -0.84 -4.62
N PRO A 164 23.24 -1.24 -3.36
CA PRO A 164 24.40 -2.07 -3.10
C PRO A 164 24.25 -3.53 -3.55
N PHE A 165 23.03 -3.95 -3.96
CA PHE A 165 22.76 -5.34 -4.32
C PHE A 165 22.68 -5.51 -5.84
N PRO A 166 23.69 -6.17 -6.49
CA PRO A 166 23.70 -6.36 -7.95
C PRO A 166 22.50 -7.14 -8.49
N PHE A 167 21.93 -8.04 -7.67
CA PHE A 167 20.72 -8.79 -8.01
C PHE A 167 19.42 -7.97 -7.92
N ALA A 168 19.47 -6.79 -7.30
CA ALA A 168 18.34 -5.86 -7.20
C ALA A 168 18.28 -4.92 -8.42
N ARG A 169 18.59 -5.45 -9.60
CA ARG A 169 18.48 -4.75 -10.88
C ARG A 169 17.49 -5.50 -11.76
N GLY A 170 16.71 -4.75 -12.53
CA GLY A 170 15.74 -5.29 -13.46
C GLY A 170 14.28 -5.06 -13.06
N GLU A 171 13.40 -5.65 -13.85
CA GLU A 171 11.96 -5.38 -13.84
C GLU A 171 11.30 -5.61 -12.48
N ILE A 172 11.62 -6.71 -11.79
CA ILE A 172 11.05 -7.04 -10.46
C ILE A 172 11.35 -5.95 -9.44
N THR A 173 12.54 -5.36 -9.50
CA THR A 173 12.92 -4.27 -8.60
C THR A 173 12.15 -3.00 -8.92
N LEU A 174 11.98 -2.68 -10.20
CA LEU A 174 11.15 -1.53 -10.62
C LEU A 174 9.70 -1.71 -10.18
N ILE A 175 9.10 -2.89 -10.36
CA ILE A 175 7.76 -3.21 -9.89
C ILE A 175 7.65 -3.03 -8.37
N THR A 176 8.64 -3.53 -7.62
CA THR A 176 8.69 -3.40 -6.16
C THR A 176 8.80 -1.94 -5.74
N LEU A 177 9.59 -1.12 -6.44
CA LEU A 177 9.72 0.31 -6.18
C LEU A 177 8.44 1.08 -6.48
N ILE A 178 7.77 0.76 -7.59
CA ILE A 178 6.46 1.35 -7.90
C ILE A 178 5.45 1.03 -6.80
N ALA A 179 5.39 -0.23 -6.38
CA ALA A 179 4.51 -0.66 -5.28
C ALA A 179 4.85 0.07 -3.96
N ALA A 180 6.15 0.27 -3.68
CA ALA A 180 6.62 1.02 -2.52
C ALA A 180 6.35 2.53 -2.63
N ALA A 181 6.32 3.10 -3.83
CA ALA A 181 6.07 4.51 -4.09
C ALA A 181 4.58 4.88 -4.13
N THR A 182 3.69 3.89 -4.04
CA THR A 182 2.24 4.14 -4.02
C THR A 182 1.83 5.07 -2.89
N PRO A 183 0.77 5.90 -3.08
CA PRO A 183 0.28 6.83 -2.07
C PRO A 183 -0.19 6.11 -0.80
N ILE A 184 -0.54 6.89 0.20
CA ILE A 184 -0.98 6.38 1.52
C ILE A 184 -2.14 5.42 1.35
N ALA A 185 -2.05 4.27 2.03
CA ALA A 185 -3.04 3.21 1.95
C ALA A 185 -4.43 3.66 2.42
N SER A 186 -5.48 3.29 1.69
CA SER A 186 -6.88 3.55 2.07
C SER A 186 -7.25 2.89 3.41
N SER A 187 -6.56 1.81 3.78
CA SER A 187 -6.67 1.16 5.09
C SER A 187 -6.33 2.09 6.26
N THR A 188 -5.55 3.16 6.05
CA THR A 188 -5.28 4.19 7.07
C THR A 188 -6.58 4.80 7.59
N ALA A 189 -7.52 5.12 6.70
CA ALA A 189 -8.83 5.66 7.07
C ALA A 189 -9.69 4.59 7.77
N ILE A 190 -9.69 3.36 7.25
CA ILE A 190 -10.46 2.23 7.81
C ILE A 190 -9.99 1.93 9.25
N PHE A 191 -8.68 1.84 9.47
CA PHE A 191 -8.14 1.55 10.79
C PHE A 191 -8.27 2.74 11.74
N ALA A 192 -8.12 3.98 11.24
CA ALA A 192 -8.40 5.16 12.06
C ALA A 192 -9.82 5.15 12.60
N GLN A 193 -10.81 4.84 11.76
CA GLN A 193 -12.21 4.71 12.17
C GLN A 193 -12.40 3.54 13.15
N LYS A 194 -11.81 2.37 12.88
CA LYS A 194 -11.96 1.16 13.71
C LYS A 194 -11.36 1.32 15.10
N PHE A 195 -10.32 2.11 15.25
CA PHE A 195 -9.58 2.30 16.51
C PHE A 195 -9.77 3.70 17.10
N ASP A 196 -10.90 4.35 16.81
CA ASP A 196 -11.32 5.64 17.38
C ASP A 196 -10.25 6.75 17.27
N GLN A 197 -9.51 6.75 16.14
CA GLN A 197 -8.59 7.82 15.79
C GLN A 197 -9.28 8.86 14.90
N ASP A 198 -8.60 9.98 14.63
CA ASP A 198 -9.13 11.04 13.75
C ASP A 198 -9.29 10.53 12.30
N TYR A 199 -10.45 9.93 12.02
CA TYR A 199 -10.83 9.44 10.71
C TYR A 199 -10.75 10.52 9.62
N ARG A 200 -11.20 11.76 9.92
CA ARG A 200 -11.22 12.84 8.93
C ARG A 200 -9.80 13.19 8.49
N ARG A 201 -8.89 13.24 9.43
CA ARG A 201 -7.47 13.47 9.17
C ARG A 201 -6.84 12.34 8.37
N ALA A 202 -7.15 11.08 8.71
CA ALA A 202 -6.69 9.92 7.97
C ALA A 202 -7.16 9.94 6.51
N VAL A 203 -8.43 10.26 6.27
CA VAL A 203 -8.99 10.44 4.91
C VAL A 203 -8.28 11.56 4.16
N SER A 204 -7.96 12.69 4.81
CA SER A 204 -7.24 13.79 4.20
C SER A 204 -5.84 13.38 3.73
N TYR A 205 -5.11 12.57 4.52
CA TYR A 205 -3.83 12.00 4.10
C TYR A 205 -3.95 11.11 2.87
N VAL A 206 -4.94 10.21 2.85
CA VAL A 206 -5.19 9.33 1.69
C VAL A 206 -5.49 10.16 0.44
N CYS A 207 -6.42 11.12 0.53
CA CYS A 207 -6.84 11.93 -0.61
C CYS A 207 -5.69 12.80 -1.15
N LEU A 208 -4.98 13.55 -0.28
CA LEU A 208 -3.89 14.42 -0.73
C LEU A 208 -2.74 13.62 -1.34
N SER A 209 -2.31 12.54 -0.69
CA SER A 209 -1.23 11.70 -1.23
C SER A 209 -1.61 11.05 -2.56
N THR A 210 -2.87 10.62 -2.72
CA THR A 210 -3.37 10.08 -3.99
C THR A 210 -3.34 11.14 -5.08
N PHE A 211 -3.75 12.36 -4.78
CA PHE A 211 -3.69 13.48 -5.74
C PHE A 211 -2.24 13.79 -6.15
N LEU A 212 -1.34 13.90 -5.18
CA LEU A 212 0.08 14.17 -5.44
C LEU A 212 0.78 13.01 -6.16
N SER A 213 0.31 11.78 -5.99
CA SER A 213 0.93 10.60 -6.62
C SER A 213 0.86 10.62 -8.15
N VAL A 214 -0.10 11.33 -8.73
CA VAL A 214 -0.22 11.49 -10.18
C VAL A 214 1.07 12.09 -10.78
N ALA A 215 1.70 13.03 -10.08
CA ALA A 215 2.96 13.63 -10.49
C ALA A 215 4.19 12.88 -9.96
N THR A 216 4.13 12.38 -8.70
CA THR A 216 5.31 11.81 -8.06
C THR A 216 5.63 10.40 -8.52
N LEU A 217 4.64 9.57 -8.86
CA LEU A 217 4.88 8.21 -9.36
C LEU A 217 5.70 8.19 -10.66
N PRO A 218 5.34 8.94 -11.72
CA PRO A 218 6.16 8.99 -12.92
C PRO A 218 7.59 9.49 -12.66
N LEU A 219 7.74 10.49 -11.79
CA LEU A 219 9.07 11.00 -11.41
C LEU A 219 9.91 9.94 -10.72
N VAL A 220 9.36 9.23 -9.73
CA VAL A 220 10.07 8.15 -9.04
C VAL A 220 10.45 7.03 -10.01
N MET A 221 9.58 6.67 -10.96
CA MET A 221 9.88 5.68 -12.00
C MET A 221 11.06 6.12 -12.85
N LEU A 222 11.06 7.34 -13.38
CA LEU A 222 12.15 7.87 -14.20
C LEU A 222 13.50 7.86 -13.47
N PHE A 223 13.51 8.22 -12.20
CA PHE A 223 14.72 8.16 -11.38
C PHE A 223 15.17 6.73 -11.10
N ALA A 224 14.22 5.84 -10.81
CA ALA A 224 14.51 4.44 -10.54
C ALA A 224 15.12 3.74 -11.77
N GLU A 225 14.55 3.95 -12.95
CA GLU A 225 15.09 3.41 -14.21
C GLU A 225 16.53 3.86 -14.44
N ARG A 226 16.83 5.15 -14.24
CA ARG A 226 18.19 5.69 -14.46
C ARG A 226 19.23 5.17 -13.45
N LEU A 227 18.82 4.83 -12.24
CA LEU A 227 19.74 4.42 -11.18
C LEU A 227 19.93 2.91 -11.11
N LEU A 228 18.96 2.13 -11.59
CA LEU A 228 18.92 0.67 -11.47
C LEU A 228 19.06 -0.05 -12.83
N SER A 229 19.01 0.69 -13.94
CA SER A 229 19.46 0.20 -15.25
C SER A 229 20.99 0.20 -15.29
#